data_1592e5e913ad896920c240ac785d718d
#
_entry.id   1592e5e913ad896920c240ac785d718d
#
_cell.length_a   1.000
_cell.length_b   1.000
_cell.length_c   1.000
_cell.angle_alpha   90.00
_cell.angle_beta   90.00
_cell.angle_gamma   90.00
#
_symmetry.space_group_name_H-M   'P 1'
#
loop_
_entity.id
_entity.type
_entity.pdbx_description
1 polymer ?
#
loop_
_entity_poly.entity_id
_entity_poly.type
_entity_poly.pdbx_seq_one_letter_code
_entity_poly.pdbx_strand_id
1 'polypeptide(L)'
;STKGWFKVVAPDADGDDNTFKEYGKDETFAKGDAEDENERWYYADGDGELYVGKIKKIKGKYYGFAPTGNKAGAMMTGLCALRVDNKGNIIKMWARDMDSDDLDDALKHEGDFKDGDDYFGKETTDTLYYFGNDEDSDGAMKTGNTTVSLDGDSYSFQFSKTGGAEGKGRGLNGIDDGKYIYQFGMKLKASSDDKYIVVYADGDTGSTASVNVHKVSSAVLR
;
A
#
# COMPACT_ATOMS: atom_id res chain seq x y z
N SER A 1 -26.10 7.38 14.49
CA SER A 1 -24.85 6.76 14.05
C SER A 1 -24.34 7.47 12.80
N THR A 2 -23.07 7.79 12.77
CA THR A 2 -22.43 8.42 11.62
C THR A 2 -22.39 7.40 10.47
N LYS A 3 -22.76 7.87 9.28
CA LYS A 3 -22.70 7.05 8.05
C LYS A 3 -21.93 7.83 7.00
N GLY A 4 -21.19 7.12 6.16
CA GLY A 4 -20.37 7.72 5.13
C GLY A 4 -19.01 8.19 5.64
N TRP A 5 -18.43 9.13 4.94
CA TRP A 5 -17.11 9.68 5.26
C TRP A 5 -17.16 10.61 6.45
N PHE A 6 -16.17 10.50 7.31
CA PHE A 6 -15.92 11.46 8.38
C PHE A 6 -14.43 11.55 8.71
N LYS A 7 -14.03 12.71 9.20
CA LYS A 7 -12.65 13.03 9.56
C LYS A 7 -12.57 13.28 11.05
N VAL A 8 -11.70 12.57 11.72
CA VAL A 8 -11.47 12.69 13.16
C VAL A 8 -10.00 12.47 13.48
N VAL A 9 -9.57 12.97 14.62
CA VAL A 9 -8.24 12.66 15.16
C VAL A 9 -8.18 11.17 15.45
N ALA A 10 -7.14 10.50 14.93
CA ALA A 10 -6.92 9.11 15.26
C ALA A 10 -6.64 8.97 16.76
N PRO A 11 -7.14 7.90 17.37
CA PRO A 11 -6.84 7.64 18.77
C PRO A 11 -5.34 7.63 19.02
N ASP A 12 -4.92 8.31 20.06
CA ASP A 12 -3.52 8.32 20.46
C ASP A 12 -3.17 6.97 21.07
N ALA A 13 -2.18 6.30 20.55
CA ALA A 13 -1.77 5.01 21.02
C ALA A 13 -0.75 5.16 22.15
N ASP A 14 -1.14 5.66 23.26
CA ASP A 14 -0.41 5.43 24.49
C ASP A 14 -0.67 3.99 24.99
N GLY A 15 -0.12 3.06 24.23
CA GLY A 15 0.38 1.83 24.80
C GLY A 15 -0.56 0.69 25.08
N ASP A 16 -1.86 0.81 24.96
CA ASP A 16 -2.77 -0.30 25.24
C ASP A 16 -3.73 -0.53 24.07
N ASP A 17 -3.98 -1.81 23.79
CA ASP A 17 -4.89 -2.43 22.82
C ASP A 17 -6.24 -1.74 22.60
N ASN A 18 -6.22 -0.44 22.37
CA ASN A 18 -7.40 0.32 22.09
C ASN A 18 -7.88 0.01 20.68
N THR A 19 -8.70 -1.00 20.60
CA THR A 19 -9.42 -1.27 19.37
C THR A 19 -10.37 -0.11 19.10
N PHE A 20 -10.59 0.24 17.84
CA PHE A 20 -11.52 1.29 17.42
C PHE A 20 -12.91 1.16 18.09
N LYS A 21 -13.30 -0.04 18.50
CA LYS A 21 -14.53 -0.31 19.24
C LYS A 21 -14.57 0.34 20.62
N GLU A 22 -13.46 0.50 21.28
CA GLU A 22 -13.37 1.15 22.58
C GLU A 22 -13.44 2.66 22.46
N TYR A 23 -12.78 3.22 21.45
CA TYR A 23 -12.84 4.65 21.17
C TYR A 23 -14.20 5.14 20.69
N GLY A 24 -14.94 4.35 19.95
CA GLY A 24 -16.29 4.70 19.51
C GLY A 24 -17.32 4.86 20.64
N LYS A 25 -16.94 4.54 21.88
CA LYS A 25 -17.75 4.73 23.09
C LYS A 25 -17.31 5.91 23.93
N ASP A 26 -16.13 6.45 23.69
CA ASP A 26 -15.61 7.56 24.46
C ASP A 26 -15.96 8.89 23.77
N GLU A 27 -16.64 9.75 24.49
CA GLU A 27 -16.99 11.08 23.98
C GLU A 27 -15.75 11.94 23.67
N THR A 28 -14.60 11.58 24.21
CA THR A 28 -13.33 12.25 23.92
C THR A 28 -12.81 12.00 22.53
N PHE A 29 -13.20 10.91 21.89
CA PHE A 29 -12.82 10.58 20.52
C PHE A 29 -13.23 11.65 19.50
N ALA A 30 -14.34 12.31 19.72
CA ALA A 30 -14.88 13.34 18.84
C ALA A 30 -14.42 14.77 19.21
N LYS A 31 -13.68 14.93 20.29
CA LYS A 31 -13.27 16.22 20.84
C LYS A 31 -11.80 16.59 20.60
N GLY A 32 -11.06 15.72 19.90
CA GLY A 32 -9.71 16.07 19.49
C GLY A 32 -9.72 17.32 18.63
N ASP A 33 -8.76 18.20 18.85
CA ASP A 33 -8.60 19.39 18.03
C ASP A 33 -8.43 18.98 16.57
N ALA A 34 -9.40 19.37 15.76
CA ALA A 34 -9.47 19.02 14.34
C ALA A 34 -8.33 19.61 13.52
N GLU A 35 -7.49 20.41 14.12
CA GLU A 35 -6.31 21.03 13.53
C GLU A 35 -5.02 20.24 13.76
N ASP A 36 -5.10 19.09 14.43
CA ASP A 36 -3.91 18.29 14.72
C ASP A 36 -3.50 17.44 13.53
N GLU A 37 -2.19 17.29 13.29
CA GLU A 37 -1.58 16.48 12.22
C GLU A 37 -2.01 15.01 12.23
N ASN A 38 -2.78 14.61 13.22
CA ASN A 38 -3.29 13.25 13.42
C ASN A 38 -4.69 13.00 12.85
N GLU A 39 -5.32 13.98 12.21
CA GLU A 39 -6.61 13.76 11.56
C GLU A 39 -6.55 12.72 10.47
N ARG A 40 -7.55 11.83 10.47
CA ARG A 40 -7.68 10.75 9.48
C ARG A 40 -9.11 10.64 9.00
N TRP A 41 -9.27 10.20 7.77
CA TRP A 41 -10.55 9.88 7.17
C TRP A 41 -10.94 8.43 7.44
N TYR A 42 -12.22 8.24 7.77
CA TYR A 42 -12.86 6.95 8.00
C TYR A 42 -14.15 6.86 7.20
N TYR A 43 -14.60 5.65 6.97
CA TYR A 43 -15.88 5.41 6.33
C TYR A 43 -16.72 4.43 7.12
N ALA A 44 -17.95 4.83 7.47
CA ALA A 44 -18.96 3.97 8.07
C ALA A 44 -20.01 3.60 7.03
N ASP A 45 -20.33 2.32 6.98
CA ASP A 45 -21.35 1.79 6.07
C ASP A 45 -22.80 2.20 6.45
N GLY A 46 -23.77 1.62 5.74
CA GLY A 46 -25.18 1.91 5.98
C GLY A 46 -25.69 1.55 7.38
N ASP A 47 -25.02 0.60 8.03
CA ASP A 47 -25.33 0.15 9.39
C ASP A 47 -24.52 0.91 10.45
N GLY A 48 -23.61 1.76 10.03
CA GLY A 48 -22.73 2.55 10.90
C GLY A 48 -21.47 1.79 11.32
N GLU A 49 -21.15 0.70 10.64
CA GLU A 49 -19.92 -0.07 10.87
C GLU A 49 -18.78 0.50 10.03
N LEU A 50 -17.61 0.63 10.65
CA LEU A 50 -16.41 1.11 9.98
C LEU A 50 -15.82 0.06 9.03
N TYR A 51 -15.32 0.52 7.91
CA TYR A 51 -14.44 -0.29 7.10
C TYR A 51 -13.04 -0.35 7.73
N VAL A 52 -12.61 -1.55 8.06
CA VAL A 52 -11.30 -1.83 8.67
C VAL A 52 -10.66 -3.00 7.94
N GLY A 53 -9.39 -2.86 7.56
CA GLY A 53 -8.64 -3.92 6.91
C GLY A 53 -9.24 -4.37 5.59
N LYS A 54 -9.74 -3.43 4.80
CA LYS A 54 -10.43 -3.73 3.54
C LYS A 54 -10.09 -2.72 2.46
N ILE A 55 -10.13 -3.20 1.22
CA ILE A 55 -10.25 -2.36 0.04
C ILE A 55 -11.73 -2.36 -0.36
N LYS A 56 -12.33 -1.18 -0.47
CA LYS A 56 -13.74 -1.00 -0.76
C LYS A 56 -13.99 0.02 -1.87
N LYS A 57 -14.97 -0.30 -2.71
CA LYS A 57 -15.47 0.62 -3.74
C LYS A 57 -16.54 1.52 -3.14
N ILE A 58 -16.32 2.83 -3.22
CA ILE A 58 -17.24 3.84 -2.73
C ILE A 58 -17.45 4.85 -3.85
N LYS A 59 -18.68 4.97 -4.34
CA LYS A 59 -19.04 5.88 -5.43
C LYS A 59 -18.12 5.78 -6.66
N GLY A 60 -17.78 4.54 -7.04
CA GLY A 60 -16.98 4.27 -8.25
C GLY A 60 -15.48 4.31 -8.07
N LYS A 61 -14.97 4.71 -6.92
CA LYS A 61 -13.53 4.71 -6.61
C LYS A 61 -13.20 3.68 -5.53
N TYR A 62 -11.99 3.14 -5.56
CA TYR A 62 -11.52 2.20 -4.54
C TYR A 62 -10.66 2.90 -3.51
N TYR A 63 -10.84 2.52 -2.25
CA TYR A 63 -10.11 3.05 -1.11
C TYR A 63 -9.62 1.91 -0.23
N GLY A 64 -8.49 2.09 0.42
CA GLY A 64 -7.95 1.16 1.41
C GLY A 64 -8.11 1.71 2.82
N PHE A 65 -8.51 0.83 3.73
CA PHE A 65 -8.67 1.15 5.15
C PHE A 65 -7.75 0.28 5.98
N ALA A 66 -6.93 0.91 6.81
CA ALA A 66 -5.87 0.24 7.55
C ALA A 66 -6.41 -0.90 8.44
N PRO A 67 -5.69 -2.04 8.52
CA PRO A 67 -6.17 -3.22 9.22
C PRO A 67 -5.92 -3.19 10.73
N THR A 68 -4.85 -2.56 11.18
CA THR A 68 -4.35 -2.70 12.55
C THR A 68 -3.78 -1.37 13.08
N GLY A 69 -3.50 -1.39 14.37
CA GLY A 69 -2.87 -0.27 15.07
C GLY A 69 -3.88 0.79 15.52
N ASN A 70 -3.37 1.89 16.08
CA ASN A 70 -4.16 3.03 16.51
C ASN A 70 -4.87 3.75 15.36
N LYS A 71 -4.47 3.49 14.13
CA LYS A 71 -5.10 4.02 12.92
C LYS A 71 -5.91 2.97 12.16
N ALA A 72 -6.31 1.87 12.84
CA ALA A 72 -7.17 0.87 12.24
C ALA A 72 -8.46 1.50 11.71
N GLY A 73 -8.80 1.21 10.45
CA GLY A 73 -9.92 1.84 9.75
C GLY A 73 -9.60 3.19 9.11
N ALA A 74 -8.45 3.81 9.38
CA ALA A 74 -8.07 5.03 8.70
C ALA A 74 -7.84 4.78 7.21
N MET A 75 -8.38 5.66 6.36
CA MET A 75 -8.12 5.65 4.93
C MET A 75 -6.62 5.77 4.67
N MET A 76 -6.08 4.87 3.87
CA MET A 76 -4.68 4.90 3.47
C MET A 76 -4.44 5.88 2.34
N THR A 77 -3.28 6.50 2.37
CA THR A 77 -2.78 7.40 1.33
C THR A 77 -1.35 7.04 0.94
N GLY A 78 -0.92 7.53 -0.22
CA GLY A 78 0.44 7.32 -0.70
C GLY A 78 0.72 5.90 -1.17
N LEU A 79 1.99 5.57 -1.24
CA LEU A 79 2.46 4.24 -1.62
C LEU A 79 2.37 3.30 -0.41
N CYS A 80 1.71 2.18 -0.59
CA CYS A 80 1.45 1.21 0.48
C CYS A 80 1.91 -0.19 0.07
N ALA A 81 2.54 -0.90 1.00
CA ALA A 81 2.92 -2.29 0.83
C ALA A 81 1.93 -3.19 1.59
N LEU A 82 1.16 -3.97 0.85
CA LEU A 82 0.03 -4.74 1.39
C LEU A 82 0.06 -6.19 0.94
N ARG A 83 -0.53 -7.04 1.77
CA ARG A 83 -0.97 -8.38 1.41
C ARG A 83 -2.49 -8.38 1.42
N VAL A 84 -3.10 -8.57 0.25
CA VAL A 84 -4.55 -8.50 0.07
C VAL A 84 -5.04 -9.85 -0.44
N ASP A 85 -6.08 -10.40 0.17
CA ASP A 85 -6.69 -11.66 -0.25
C ASP A 85 -7.61 -11.47 -1.48
N ASN A 86 -8.19 -12.56 -1.95
CA ASN A 86 -9.09 -12.58 -3.11
C ASN A 86 -10.49 -11.97 -2.86
N LYS A 87 -10.73 -11.45 -1.67
CA LYS A 87 -11.98 -10.77 -1.28
C LYS A 87 -11.75 -9.28 -1.00
N GLY A 88 -10.52 -8.80 -1.18
CA GLY A 88 -10.17 -7.41 -0.87
C GLY A 88 -9.87 -7.17 0.61
N ASN A 89 -9.70 -8.22 1.42
CA ASN A 89 -9.26 -8.05 2.80
C ASN A 89 -7.76 -7.82 2.84
N ILE A 90 -7.35 -6.83 3.60
CA ILE A 90 -5.95 -6.53 3.84
C ILE A 90 -5.48 -7.44 4.99
N ILE A 91 -4.78 -8.51 4.62
CA ILE A 91 -4.26 -9.50 5.56
C ILE A 91 -3.09 -8.96 6.35
N LYS A 92 -2.23 -8.19 5.69
CA LYS A 92 -1.08 -7.54 6.31
C LYS A 92 -0.79 -6.21 5.63
N MET A 93 -0.51 -5.21 6.44
CA MET A 93 0.03 -3.92 6.01
C MET A 93 1.48 -3.83 6.47
N TRP A 94 2.39 -3.89 5.53
CA TRP A 94 3.83 -3.75 5.80
C TRP A 94 4.23 -2.30 5.99
N ALA A 95 3.66 -1.41 5.16
CA ALA A 95 3.87 0.02 5.24
C ALA A 95 2.76 0.78 4.52
N ARG A 96 2.63 2.04 4.87
CA ARG A 96 1.79 3.04 4.20
C ARG A 96 2.53 4.37 4.13
N ASP A 97 2.07 5.29 3.29
CA ASP A 97 2.74 6.58 3.08
C ASP A 97 4.26 6.42 2.94
N MET A 98 4.67 5.45 2.14
CA MET A 98 6.07 5.08 1.99
C MET A 98 6.89 6.23 1.39
N ASP A 99 8.07 6.45 1.94
CA ASP A 99 9.10 7.29 1.37
C ASP A 99 10.09 6.47 0.51
N SER A 100 11.15 7.10 0.02
CA SER A 100 12.16 6.42 -0.80
C SER A 100 12.97 5.39 -0.02
N ASP A 101 13.22 5.62 1.25
CA ASP A 101 13.92 4.67 2.11
C ASP A 101 13.05 3.42 2.34
N ASP A 102 11.75 3.61 2.60
CA ASP A 102 10.79 2.51 2.70
C ASP A 102 10.75 1.68 1.42
N LEU A 103 10.75 2.34 0.27
CA LEU A 103 10.75 1.64 -1.01
C LEU A 103 12.01 0.78 -1.19
N ASP A 104 13.17 1.31 -0.84
CA ASP A 104 14.44 0.57 -0.89
C ASP A 104 14.43 -0.64 0.06
N ASP A 105 13.97 -0.46 1.29
CA ASP A 105 13.83 -1.53 2.27
C ASP A 105 12.85 -2.62 1.82
N ALA A 106 11.74 -2.22 1.20
CA ALA A 106 10.76 -3.16 0.65
C ALA A 106 11.38 -4.06 -0.42
N LEU A 107 12.18 -3.49 -1.31
CA LEU A 107 12.86 -4.22 -2.38
C LEU A 107 13.95 -5.15 -1.86
N LYS A 108 14.54 -4.85 -0.71
CA LYS A 108 15.62 -5.62 -0.07
C LYS A 108 15.14 -6.57 1.01
N HIS A 109 13.86 -6.54 1.37
CA HIS A 109 13.28 -7.29 2.49
C HIS A 109 13.97 -6.97 3.83
N GLU A 110 14.17 -5.69 4.09
CA GLU A 110 14.82 -5.16 5.30
C GLU A 110 13.85 -4.37 6.16
N GLY A 111 14.26 -4.05 7.38
CA GLY A 111 13.49 -3.21 8.31
C GLY A 111 12.10 -3.73 8.57
N ASP A 112 11.10 -2.87 8.46
CA ASP A 112 9.69 -3.17 8.69
C ASP A 112 9.08 -4.14 7.66
N PHE A 113 9.81 -4.42 6.58
CA PHE A 113 9.39 -5.36 5.53
C PHE A 113 9.83 -6.80 5.79
N LYS A 114 10.32 -7.06 6.98
CA LYS A 114 10.67 -8.38 7.47
C LYS A 114 10.13 -8.57 8.89
N ASP A 115 9.47 -9.69 9.11
CA ASP A 115 8.87 -10.06 10.39
C ASP A 115 9.11 -11.55 10.64
N GLY A 116 10.20 -11.86 11.34
CA GLY A 116 10.66 -13.23 11.55
C GLY A 116 10.93 -13.95 10.23
N ASP A 117 10.21 -15.02 9.98
CA ASP A 117 10.29 -15.81 8.75
C ASP A 117 9.38 -15.28 7.63
N ASP A 118 8.57 -14.27 7.91
CA ASP A 118 7.74 -13.60 6.93
C ASP A 118 8.44 -12.33 6.41
N TYR A 119 8.16 -11.97 5.16
CA TYR A 119 8.69 -10.77 4.54
C TYR A 119 7.80 -10.31 3.39
N PHE A 120 7.82 -9.04 3.10
CA PHE A 120 7.12 -8.48 1.96
C PHE A 120 7.65 -9.06 0.65
N GLY A 121 6.77 -9.65 -0.12
CA GLY A 121 7.10 -10.36 -1.36
C GLY A 121 7.20 -11.88 -1.22
N LYS A 122 7.09 -12.42 -0.01
CA LYS A 122 7.05 -13.87 0.22
C LYS A 122 5.82 -14.51 -0.40
N GLU A 123 4.68 -13.88 -0.23
CA GLU A 123 3.42 -14.32 -0.82
C GLU A 123 3.19 -13.60 -2.16
N THR A 124 2.59 -14.29 -3.11
CA THR A 124 2.27 -13.71 -4.43
C THR A 124 1.27 -12.56 -4.33
N THR A 125 0.54 -12.48 -3.22
CA THR A 125 -0.41 -11.41 -2.90
C THR A 125 0.24 -10.19 -2.27
N ASP A 126 1.54 -10.25 -1.94
CA ASP A 126 2.30 -9.10 -1.48
C ASP A 126 2.66 -8.19 -2.66
N THR A 127 2.18 -6.97 -2.65
CA THR A 127 2.58 -5.97 -3.65
C THR A 127 2.32 -4.55 -3.18
N LEU A 128 2.78 -3.59 -3.98
CA LEU A 128 2.53 -2.17 -3.74
C LEU A 128 1.20 -1.75 -4.35
N TYR A 129 0.58 -0.77 -3.69
CA TYR A 129 -0.60 -0.04 -4.12
C TYR A 129 -0.31 1.45 -4.00
N TYR A 130 -0.95 2.26 -4.81
CA TYR A 130 -0.84 3.71 -4.69
C TYR A 130 -2.21 4.35 -4.55
N PHE A 131 -2.40 5.02 -3.43
CA PHE A 131 -3.60 5.81 -3.15
C PHE A 131 -3.25 7.30 -3.23
N GLY A 132 -4.15 8.13 -3.71
CA GLY A 132 -3.91 9.56 -3.78
C GLY A 132 -3.42 10.11 -2.44
N ASN A 133 -2.43 11.00 -2.47
CA ASN A 133 -1.83 11.56 -1.25
C ASN A 133 -2.00 13.08 -1.12
N ASP A 134 -2.92 13.65 -1.87
CA ASP A 134 -3.30 15.04 -1.65
C ASP A 134 -4.08 15.17 -0.35
N GLU A 135 -3.67 16.11 0.48
CA GLU A 135 -4.26 16.36 1.81
C GLU A 135 -5.78 16.59 1.75
N ASP A 136 -6.26 17.10 0.64
CA ASP A 136 -7.67 17.45 0.49
C ASP A 136 -8.51 16.38 -0.19
N SER A 137 -7.92 15.24 -0.60
CA SER A 137 -8.78 14.60 -1.52
C SER A 137 -8.76 13.16 -1.57
N ASP A 138 -7.68 12.52 -1.48
CA ASP A 138 -8.18 11.66 -2.44
C ASP A 138 -8.04 10.23 -2.03
N GLY A 139 -7.13 9.79 -1.30
CA GLY A 139 -7.02 8.37 -0.96
C GLY A 139 -7.48 7.36 -2.03
N ALA A 140 -7.98 7.84 -3.18
CA ALA A 140 -8.48 6.96 -4.22
C ALA A 140 -7.34 6.18 -4.86
N MET A 141 -7.57 4.88 -5.02
CA MET A 141 -6.64 3.97 -5.67
C MET A 141 -6.30 4.45 -7.08
N LYS A 142 -5.01 4.51 -7.39
CA LYS A 142 -4.51 4.78 -8.74
C LYS A 142 -4.28 3.46 -9.48
N THR A 143 -4.55 3.49 -10.78
CA THR A 143 -4.43 2.33 -11.66
C THR A 143 -3.72 2.70 -12.96
N GLY A 144 -3.17 1.73 -13.64
CA GLY A 144 -2.43 1.94 -14.88
C GLY A 144 -1.04 2.49 -14.66
N ASN A 145 -0.51 3.15 -15.68
CA ASN A 145 0.77 3.82 -15.61
C ASN A 145 0.68 5.05 -14.70
N THR A 146 1.51 5.08 -13.69
CA THR A 146 1.47 6.11 -12.65
C THR A 146 2.88 6.53 -12.31
N THR A 147 3.14 7.83 -12.27
CA THR A 147 4.38 8.36 -11.73
C THR A 147 4.20 8.67 -10.26
N VAL A 148 5.07 8.11 -9.43
CA VAL A 148 5.10 8.33 -7.99
C VAL A 148 6.35 9.12 -7.64
N SER A 149 6.18 10.26 -7.00
CA SER A 149 7.28 11.10 -6.52
C SER A 149 7.51 10.86 -5.04
N LEU A 150 8.72 10.46 -4.69
CA LEU A 150 9.16 10.22 -3.33
C LEU A 150 10.48 10.97 -3.09
N ASP A 151 10.50 11.85 -2.11
CA ASP A 151 11.70 12.60 -1.71
C ASP A 151 12.43 13.32 -2.89
N GLY A 152 11.66 13.84 -3.82
CA GLY A 152 12.18 14.55 -4.99
C GLY A 152 12.54 13.65 -6.19
N ASP A 153 12.56 12.34 -6.02
CA ASP A 153 12.77 11.37 -7.09
C ASP A 153 11.45 10.89 -7.66
N SER A 154 11.43 10.61 -8.97
CA SER A 154 10.26 10.09 -9.67
C SER A 154 10.46 8.64 -10.06
N TYR A 155 9.44 7.83 -9.77
CA TYR A 155 9.40 6.41 -10.07
C TYR A 155 8.23 6.11 -10.99
N SER A 156 8.46 5.31 -12.02
CA SER A 156 7.39 4.84 -12.90
C SER A 156 6.82 3.53 -12.38
N PHE A 157 5.51 3.51 -12.20
CA PHE A 157 4.78 2.34 -11.74
C PHE A 157 3.73 1.90 -12.74
N GLN A 158 3.40 0.61 -12.70
CA GLN A 158 2.25 0.06 -13.37
C GLN A 158 1.39 -0.71 -12.39
N PHE A 159 0.15 -0.26 -12.24
CA PHE A 159 -0.86 -0.87 -11.38
C PHE A 159 -1.98 -1.47 -12.23
N SER A 160 -2.50 -2.62 -11.81
CA SER A 160 -3.56 -3.30 -12.52
C SER A 160 -4.81 -2.42 -12.67
N LYS A 161 -5.34 -2.38 -13.89
CA LYS A 161 -6.62 -1.71 -14.21
C LYS A 161 -7.83 -2.62 -14.03
N THR A 162 -7.60 -3.91 -13.85
CA THR A 162 -8.63 -4.95 -13.88
C THR A 162 -8.75 -5.64 -12.53
N GLY A 163 -9.83 -6.37 -12.37
CA GLY A 163 -10.18 -7.00 -11.11
C GLY A 163 -11.11 -6.14 -10.26
N GLY A 164 -11.68 -6.71 -9.22
CA GLY A 164 -12.42 -5.99 -8.19
C GLY A 164 -11.50 -5.52 -7.07
N ALA A 165 -12.00 -5.46 -5.84
CA ALA A 165 -11.21 -5.10 -4.66
C ALA A 165 -10.02 -6.05 -4.43
N GLU A 166 -10.11 -7.27 -4.94
CA GLU A 166 -9.09 -8.31 -4.83
C GLU A 166 -7.91 -8.15 -5.79
N GLY A 167 -8.09 -7.47 -6.90
CA GLY A 167 -7.07 -7.45 -7.97
C GLY A 167 -6.75 -6.08 -8.53
N LYS A 168 -7.67 -5.13 -8.48
CA LYS A 168 -7.49 -3.80 -9.04
C LYS A 168 -6.47 -3.00 -8.24
N GLY A 169 -5.61 -2.27 -8.92
CA GLY A 169 -4.60 -1.41 -8.31
C GLY A 169 -3.35 -2.12 -7.82
N ARG A 170 -3.22 -3.42 -8.02
CA ARG A 170 -2.03 -4.18 -7.66
C ARG A 170 -0.83 -3.74 -8.51
N GLY A 171 0.29 -3.49 -7.86
CA GLY A 171 1.57 -3.34 -8.55
C GLY A 171 1.91 -4.62 -9.31
N LEU A 172 2.22 -4.50 -10.60
CA LEU A 172 2.49 -5.64 -11.47
C LEU A 172 3.93 -6.12 -11.31
N ASN A 173 4.11 -7.44 -11.34
CA ASN A 173 5.43 -8.07 -11.41
C ASN A 173 5.63 -8.69 -12.80
N GLY A 174 6.88 -8.67 -13.27
CA GLY A 174 7.27 -9.38 -14.47
C GLY A 174 7.71 -8.48 -15.61
N ILE A 175 7.64 -9.03 -16.82
CA ILE A 175 8.09 -8.36 -18.04
C ILE A 175 6.87 -7.95 -18.85
N ASP A 176 6.79 -6.66 -19.16
CA ASP A 176 5.75 -6.10 -20.01
C ASP A 176 6.26 -5.93 -21.43
N ASP A 177 5.57 -6.57 -22.38
CA ASP A 177 5.82 -6.47 -23.83
C ASP A 177 7.28 -6.76 -24.24
N GLY A 178 8.00 -7.53 -23.42
CA GLY A 178 9.42 -7.82 -23.66
C GLY A 178 10.36 -6.61 -23.54
N LYS A 179 9.87 -5.49 -23.01
CA LYS A 179 10.63 -4.23 -22.96
C LYS A 179 10.97 -3.76 -21.55
N TYR A 180 10.03 -3.89 -20.65
CA TYR A 180 10.14 -3.32 -19.31
C TYR A 180 9.97 -4.39 -18.25
N ILE A 181 10.74 -4.29 -17.19
CA ILE A 181 10.68 -5.18 -16.06
C ILE A 181 10.12 -4.41 -14.87
N TYR A 182 9.14 -5.00 -14.20
CA TYR A 182 8.47 -4.42 -13.05
C TYR A 182 8.63 -5.33 -11.84
N GLN A 183 8.90 -4.71 -10.70
CA GLN A 183 8.90 -5.37 -9.39
C GLN A 183 7.93 -4.62 -8.47
N PHE A 184 6.91 -5.31 -7.98
CA PHE A 184 5.84 -4.72 -7.18
C PHE A 184 5.16 -3.48 -7.83
N GLY A 185 5.14 -3.44 -9.14
CA GLY A 185 4.67 -2.32 -9.93
C GLY A 185 5.73 -1.32 -10.33
N MET A 186 6.85 -1.25 -9.64
CA MET A 186 7.91 -0.32 -9.96
C MET A 186 8.70 -0.78 -11.19
N LYS A 187 8.81 0.09 -12.18
CA LYS A 187 9.68 -0.13 -13.34
C LYS A 187 11.14 -0.09 -12.90
N LEU A 188 11.86 -1.17 -13.16
CA LEU A 188 13.26 -1.25 -12.84
C LEU A 188 14.10 -0.50 -13.87
N LYS A 189 15.06 0.28 -13.37
CA LYS A 189 16.03 1.03 -14.19
C LYS A 189 17.43 0.79 -13.64
N ALA A 190 18.43 0.80 -14.52
CA ALA A 190 19.82 0.95 -14.11
C ALA A 190 19.98 2.31 -13.43
N SER A 191 20.86 2.41 -12.43
CA SER A 191 21.24 3.69 -11.87
C SER A 191 21.95 4.55 -12.92
N SER A 192 22.05 5.86 -12.68
CA SER A 192 22.72 6.77 -13.61
C SER A 192 24.18 6.40 -13.87
N ASP A 193 24.80 5.72 -12.91
CA ASP A 193 26.20 5.31 -12.94
C ASP A 193 26.42 3.91 -13.50
N ASP A 194 25.34 3.17 -13.72
CA ASP A 194 25.36 1.81 -14.24
C ASP A 194 24.78 1.75 -15.65
N LYS A 195 25.44 1.02 -16.55
CA LYS A 195 24.94 0.80 -17.91
C LYS A 195 23.74 -0.16 -17.95
N TYR A 196 23.66 -1.05 -16.98
CA TYR A 196 22.62 -2.07 -16.90
C TYR A 196 22.40 -2.50 -15.45
N ILE A 197 21.25 -3.08 -15.19
CA ILE A 197 20.96 -3.81 -13.96
C ILE A 197 20.82 -5.30 -14.31
N VAL A 198 21.18 -6.15 -13.36
CA VAL A 198 20.93 -7.59 -13.46
C VAL A 198 19.72 -7.91 -12.59
N VAL A 199 18.76 -8.56 -13.19
CA VAL A 199 17.59 -9.10 -12.51
C VAL A 199 17.46 -10.57 -12.86
N TYR A 200 16.95 -11.36 -11.93
CA TYR A 200 16.48 -12.69 -12.26
C TYR A 200 14.98 -12.78 -12.00
N ALA A 201 14.31 -13.56 -12.80
CA ALA A 201 12.90 -13.83 -12.66
C ALA A 201 12.71 -15.27 -12.22
N ASP A 202 11.94 -15.46 -11.15
CA ASP A 202 11.57 -16.78 -10.64
C ASP A 202 10.09 -17.04 -11.00
N GLY A 203 9.85 -18.15 -11.69
CA GLY A 203 8.54 -18.53 -12.17
C GLY A 203 8.45 -18.79 -13.66
N ASP A 204 7.25 -19.02 -14.16
CA ASP A 204 7.02 -19.26 -15.58
C ASP A 204 7.11 -17.95 -16.38
N THR A 205 8.17 -17.82 -17.16
CA THR A 205 8.45 -16.63 -17.98
C THR A 205 7.48 -16.41 -19.13
N GLY A 206 6.56 -17.33 -19.36
CA GLY A 206 5.52 -17.21 -20.39
C GLY A 206 4.30 -16.37 -19.99
N SER A 207 4.20 -15.97 -18.73
CA SER A 207 3.07 -15.18 -18.21
C SER A 207 3.56 -14.05 -17.31
N THR A 208 3.19 -12.82 -17.64
CA THR A 208 3.54 -11.63 -16.85
C THR A 208 2.93 -11.60 -15.46
N ALA A 209 1.96 -12.47 -15.17
CA ALA A 209 1.22 -12.48 -13.90
C ALA A 209 1.87 -13.31 -12.78
N SER A 210 2.89 -14.11 -13.08
CA SER A 210 3.45 -15.10 -12.14
C SER A 210 4.96 -15.04 -11.97
N VAL A 211 5.61 -14.00 -12.48
CA VAL A 211 7.06 -13.87 -12.41
C VAL A 211 7.45 -12.99 -11.23
N ASN A 212 8.18 -13.57 -10.28
CA ASN A 212 8.86 -12.80 -9.27
C ASN A 212 10.17 -12.25 -9.82
N VAL A 213 10.33 -10.94 -9.79
CA VAL A 213 11.53 -10.27 -10.29
C VAL A 213 12.38 -9.81 -9.12
N HIS A 214 13.64 -10.17 -9.15
CA HIS A 214 14.59 -9.81 -8.11
C HIS A 214 15.76 -9.04 -8.73
N LYS A 215 16.04 -7.86 -8.18
CA LYS A 215 17.23 -7.10 -8.55
C LYS A 215 18.46 -7.71 -7.87
N VAL A 216 19.46 -8.06 -8.67
CA VAL A 216 20.75 -8.53 -8.15
C VAL A 216 21.60 -7.31 -7.79
N SER A 217 22.02 -7.20 -6.55
CA SER A 217 22.91 -6.12 -6.15
C SER A 217 24.29 -6.29 -6.81
N SER A 218 24.94 -5.17 -7.14
CA SER A 218 26.28 -5.16 -7.75
C SER A 218 27.36 -5.87 -6.91
N ALA A 219 27.11 -6.09 -5.61
CA ALA A 219 28.01 -6.81 -4.72
C ALA A 219 28.07 -8.33 -5.01
N VAL A 220 27.08 -8.88 -5.70
CA VAL A 220 27.01 -10.33 -6.04
C VAL A 220 27.73 -10.62 -7.35
N LEU A 221 28.05 -9.61 -8.14
CA LEU A 221 28.64 -9.73 -9.47
C LEU A 221 30.17 -9.53 -9.49
N ARG A 222 30.80 -9.46 -8.32
CA ARG A 222 32.27 -9.34 -8.21
C ARG A 222 32.95 -10.69 -7.96
#